data_b76efa35cc067706cfa7f9890ed754b9
#
_entry.id   b76efa35cc067706cfa7f9890ed754b9
#
_cell.length_a   1.000
_cell.length_b   1.000
_cell.length_c   1.000
_cell.angle_alpha   90.00
_cell.angle_beta   90.00
_cell.angle_gamma   90.00
#
_symmetry.space_group_name_H-M   'P 1'
#
loop_
_entity.id
_entity.type
_entity.pdbx_description
1 polymer ?
#
loop_
_entity_poly.entity_id
_entity_poly.type
_entity_poly.pdbx_seq_one_letter_code
_entity_poly.pdbx_strand_id
1 'polypeptide(L)'
;METSEQEEHYPSGWHRTFYTMWLGSFITGAGYSMTMPFISLFINELGNFSRFQLNIYSGLAFAATFVSQAIVSPLWGNLADRKGRKLMCMRAAGVMAITIFCVGLAQSVWMIVGLRFLQGAFSGYINNATALMAGETPRSHSGWVMSAMATAGVAGNLVGPLLGGVLSGAFGYRIPFFITGGLMFLNFVGTSLLAKEHFKPIKKEKMKPLRQIFQELDNPGVIIAMFFTTMVVISSSMSITPIISLYVKSLMHNQGNVALVAGIVAATPGLGTLIAASKVGHTMDRIGPKVVLRTGLMVAFVLFIPMTFTHLAWSLAFWRFLLGLANAALNPAIQTVLTLDVPAEAFGRIFSVNQSFQAVGAVMGSLIGSVISGLFNYPMVFAVTGLTLLINMVVILVVLRTRQPQV
;
A
#
# COMPACT_ATOMS: atom_id res chain seq x y z
N MET A 1 24.89 20.28 -39.97
CA MET A 1 23.84 20.07 -38.95
C MET A 1 24.35 18.96 -38.04
N GLU A 2 25.21 19.33 -37.10
CA GLU A 2 25.78 18.42 -36.11
C GLU A 2 24.85 18.44 -34.91
N THR A 3 24.04 17.41 -34.78
CA THR A 3 23.41 17.09 -33.49
C THR A 3 24.51 16.49 -32.61
N SER A 4 25.13 17.35 -31.81
CA SER A 4 25.97 16.90 -30.71
C SER A 4 25.10 16.04 -29.78
N GLU A 5 25.14 14.71 -29.90
CA GLU A 5 24.78 13.78 -28.87
C GLU A 5 25.70 14.07 -27.68
N GLN A 6 25.21 14.88 -26.75
CA GLN A 6 25.80 14.91 -25.42
C GLN A 6 25.61 13.50 -24.87
N GLU A 7 26.63 12.64 -24.96
CA GLU A 7 26.73 11.42 -24.21
C GLU A 7 26.59 11.82 -22.73
N GLU A 8 25.36 11.71 -22.21
CA GLU A 8 25.11 11.81 -20.76
C GLU A 8 25.95 10.71 -20.11
N HIS A 9 27.07 11.11 -19.54
CA HIS A 9 27.99 10.20 -18.84
C HIS A 9 27.32 9.67 -17.58
N TYR A 10 26.52 8.61 -17.73
CA TYR A 10 25.91 7.92 -16.60
C TYR A 10 26.99 7.09 -15.86
N PRO A 11 27.00 7.11 -14.52
CA PRO A 11 28.02 6.42 -13.75
C PRO A 11 28.03 4.92 -14.06
N SER A 12 29.17 4.40 -14.44
CA SER A 12 29.41 2.96 -14.53
C SER A 12 29.11 2.32 -13.15
N GLY A 13 28.04 1.53 -13.06
CA GLY A 13 27.69 0.86 -11.79
C GLY A 13 26.27 1.11 -11.29
N TRP A 14 25.40 1.80 -12.04
CA TRP A 14 23.99 1.97 -11.67
C TRP A 14 23.26 0.62 -11.50
N HIS A 15 23.65 -0.44 -12.20
CA HIS A 15 23.12 -1.79 -12.07
C HIS A 15 23.25 -2.34 -10.63
N ARG A 16 24.41 -2.10 -9.97
CA ARG A 16 24.62 -2.52 -8.58
C ARG A 16 23.63 -1.80 -7.66
N THR A 17 23.45 -0.51 -7.85
CA THR A 17 22.47 0.28 -7.09
C THR A 17 21.04 -0.23 -7.38
N PHE A 18 20.72 -0.54 -8.64
CA PHE A 18 19.44 -1.09 -9.04
C PHE A 18 19.12 -2.40 -8.32
N TYR A 19 20.01 -3.39 -8.37
CA TYR A 19 19.76 -4.67 -7.69
C TYR A 19 19.62 -4.50 -6.17
N THR A 20 20.41 -3.60 -5.58
CA THR A 20 20.30 -3.28 -4.16
C THR A 20 18.96 -2.66 -3.81
N MET A 21 18.48 -1.69 -4.60
CA MET A 21 17.20 -1.02 -4.38
C MET A 21 16.02 -1.93 -4.68
N TRP A 22 16.12 -2.77 -5.71
CA TRP A 22 15.11 -3.77 -6.04
C TRP A 22 14.95 -4.79 -4.92
N LEU A 23 16.05 -5.42 -4.48
CA LEU A 23 16.05 -6.39 -3.38
C LEU A 23 15.58 -5.75 -2.08
N GLY A 24 16.02 -4.53 -1.77
CA GLY A 24 15.59 -3.79 -0.60
C GLY A 24 14.09 -3.46 -0.62
N SER A 25 13.54 -3.13 -1.78
CA SER A 25 12.09 -2.91 -1.96
C SER A 25 11.30 -4.20 -1.81
N PHE A 26 11.81 -5.32 -2.35
CA PHE A 26 11.22 -6.64 -2.15
C PHE A 26 11.22 -7.04 -0.67
N ILE A 27 12.35 -6.93 0.03
CA ILE A 27 12.48 -7.22 1.47
C ILE A 27 11.53 -6.34 2.28
N THR A 28 11.43 -5.05 1.96
CA THR A 28 10.53 -4.12 2.66
C THR A 28 9.07 -4.50 2.45
N GLY A 29 8.66 -4.82 1.23
CA GLY A 29 7.31 -5.28 0.91
C GLY A 29 6.98 -6.62 1.58
N ALA A 30 7.89 -7.60 1.47
CA ALA A 30 7.73 -8.91 2.09
C ALA A 30 7.67 -8.81 3.62
N GLY A 31 8.57 -8.07 4.24
CA GLY A 31 8.61 -7.90 5.69
C GLY A 31 7.37 -7.20 6.24
N TYR A 32 6.91 -6.15 5.56
CA TYR A 32 5.67 -5.46 5.94
C TYR A 32 4.47 -6.41 5.87
N SER A 33 4.29 -7.10 4.77
CA SER A 33 3.14 -7.98 4.55
C SER A 33 3.25 -9.30 5.32
N MET A 34 4.46 -9.77 5.68
CA MET A 34 4.70 -10.95 6.50
C MET A 34 4.20 -10.75 7.94
N THR A 35 4.27 -9.53 8.47
CA THR A 35 3.90 -9.24 9.86
C THR A 35 2.46 -8.77 10.00
N MET A 36 1.91 -8.10 8.99
CA MET A 36 0.62 -7.42 9.06
C MET A 36 -0.55 -8.32 9.47
N PRO A 37 -0.84 -9.45 8.81
CA PRO A 37 -2.00 -10.25 9.15
C PRO A 37 -1.93 -10.85 10.57
N PHE A 38 -0.73 -10.97 11.13
CA PHE A 38 -0.49 -11.69 12.38
C PHE A 38 -0.45 -10.78 13.61
N ILE A 39 -0.44 -9.46 13.45
CA ILE A 39 -0.50 -8.49 14.57
C ILE A 39 -1.71 -8.74 15.46
N SER A 40 -2.87 -8.98 14.88
CA SER A 40 -4.12 -9.20 15.63
C SER A 40 -4.10 -10.50 16.42
N LEU A 41 -3.53 -11.57 15.86
CA LEU A 41 -3.33 -12.83 16.56
C LEU A 41 -2.27 -12.70 17.64
N PHE A 42 -1.22 -11.93 17.41
CA PHE A 42 -0.20 -11.63 18.42
C PHE A 42 -0.78 -10.80 19.57
N ILE A 43 -1.61 -9.79 19.30
CA ILE A 43 -2.32 -9.04 20.35
C ILE A 43 -3.18 -9.97 21.19
N ASN A 44 -3.86 -10.94 20.55
CA ASN A 44 -4.70 -11.91 21.24
C ASN A 44 -3.91 -12.83 22.22
N GLU A 45 -2.60 -13.01 22.01
CA GLU A 45 -1.73 -13.75 22.95
C GLU A 45 -1.28 -12.91 24.15
N LEU A 46 -1.34 -11.57 24.06
CA LEU A 46 -0.87 -10.69 25.14
C LEU A 46 -1.82 -10.56 26.32
N GLY A 47 -3.06 -11.08 26.21
CA GLY A 47 -4.02 -11.02 27.30
C GLY A 47 -5.40 -11.50 26.92
N ASN A 48 -6.28 -11.54 27.91
CA ASN A 48 -7.68 -11.90 27.74
C ASN A 48 -8.49 -10.64 27.40
N PHE A 49 -8.74 -10.42 26.12
CA PHE A 49 -9.50 -9.28 25.62
C PHE A 49 -10.91 -9.71 25.21
N SER A 50 -11.89 -8.85 25.46
CA SER A 50 -13.19 -9.00 24.81
C SER A 50 -13.03 -8.87 23.30
N ARG A 51 -14.00 -9.41 22.55
CA ARG A 51 -13.98 -9.30 21.07
C ARG A 51 -13.86 -7.85 20.62
N PHE A 52 -14.58 -6.93 21.25
CA PHE A 52 -14.53 -5.50 20.96
C PHE A 52 -13.13 -4.92 21.19
N GLN A 53 -12.55 -5.17 22.38
CA GLN A 53 -11.21 -4.69 22.71
C GLN A 53 -10.15 -5.21 21.74
N LEU A 54 -10.18 -6.52 21.43
CA LEU A 54 -9.21 -7.13 20.52
C LEU A 54 -9.25 -6.50 19.11
N ASN A 55 -10.45 -6.30 18.57
CA ASN A 55 -10.60 -5.67 17.26
C ASN A 55 -10.17 -4.20 17.28
N ILE A 56 -10.56 -3.42 18.31
CA ILE A 56 -10.15 -2.02 18.43
C ILE A 56 -8.63 -1.89 18.58
N TYR A 57 -7.99 -2.70 19.41
CA TYR A 57 -6.53 -2.69 19.56
C TYR A 57 -5.81 -3.06 18.26
N SER A 58 -6.34 -4.02 17.52
CA SER A 58 -5.85 -4.36 16.19
C SER A 58 -5.93 -3.16 15.24
N GLY A 59 -7.09 -2.52 15.14
CA GLY A 59 -7.29 -1.33 14.32
C GLY A 59 -6.39 -0.17 14.70
N LEU A 60 -6.22 0.08 15.99
CA LEU A 60 -5.34 1.13 16.50
C LEU A 60 -3.86 0.88 16.12
N ALA A 61 -3.39 -0.37 16.22
CA ALA A 61 -2.03 -0.73 15.81
C ALA A 61 -1.78 -0.46 14.31
N PHE A 62 -2.78 -0.67 13.46
CA PHE A 62 -2.71 -0.32 12.03
C PHE A 62 -2.83 1.19 11.81
N ALA A 63 -3.83 1.83 12.39
CA ALA A 63 -4.07 3.26 12.24
C ALA A 63 -2.87 4.09 12.70
N ALA A 64 -2.24 3.74 13.81
CA ALA A 64 -1.07 4.43 14.36
C ALA A 64 0.06 4.58 13.32
N THR A 65 0.31 3.54 12.52
CA THR A 65 1.34 3.57 11.46
C THR A 65 0.98 4.59 10.38
N PHE A 66 -0.26 4.58 9.90
CA PHE A 66 -0.67 5.47 8.80
C PHE A 66 -0.84 6.91 9.27
N VAL A 67 -1.30 7.15 10.49
CA VAL A 67 -1.37 8.49 11.09
C VAL A 67 0.01 9.12 11.16
N SER A 68 0.98 8.42 11.75
CA SER A 68 2.35 8.94 11.87
C SER A 68 3.01 9.15 10.51
N GLN A 69 2.81 8.22 9.57
CA GLN A 69 3.30 8.36 8.21
C GLN A 69 2.74 9.60 7.52
N ALA A 70 1.43 9.84 7.63
CA ALA A 70 0.77 11.00 7.03
C ALA A 70 1.33 12.32 7.56
N ILE A 71 1.54 12.42 8.89
CA ILE A 71 2.05 13.62 9.55
C ILE A 71 3.50 13.91 9.15
N VAL A 72 4.34 12.87 9.09
CA VAL A 72 5.80 13.06 8.99
C VAL A 72 6.29 13.00 7.53
N SER A 73 5.51 12.42 6.60
CA SER A 73 5.90 12.26 5.19
C SER A 73 6.35 13.58 4.50
N PRO A 74 5.68 14.74 4.69
CA PRO A 74 6.13 15.99 4.08
C PRO A 74 7.50 16.46 4.57
N LEU A 75 7.82 16.20 5.85
CA LEU A 75 9.12 16.55 6.43
C LEU A 75 10.25 15.75 5.79
N TRP A 76 10.01 14.44 5.59
CA TRP A 76 10.98 13.56 4.95
C TRP A 76 11.15 13.85 3.47
N GLY A 77 10.09 14.24 2.75
CA GLY A 77 10.18 14.69 1.37
C GLY A 77 11.13 15.89 1.22
N ASN A 78 10.93 16.92 2.05
CA ASN A 78 11.82 18.09 2.07
C ASN A 78 13.27 17.74 2.40
N LEU A 79 13.49 16.78 3.30
CA LEU A 79 14.84 16.34 3.66
C LEU A 79 15.50 15.51 2.55
N ALA A 80 14.72 14.67 1.86
CA ALA A 80 15.17 13.90 0.71
C ALA A 80 15.69 14.81 -0.43
N ASP A 81 14.98 15.90 -0.70
CA ASP A 81 15.35 16.88 -1.73
C ASP A 81 16.63 17.69 -1.38
N ARG A 82 17.00 17.71 -0.09
CA ARG A 82 18.20 18.42 0.41
C ARG A 82 19.40 17.51 0.66
N LYS A 83 19.18 16.25 1.09
CA LYS A 83 20.22 15.35 1.57
C LYS A 83 20.34 14.04 0.79
N GLY A 84 19.50 13.86 -0.23
CA GLY A 84 19.50 12.68 -1.08
C GLY A 84 18.56 11.57 -0.64
N ARG A 85 18.25 10.69 -1.59
CA ARG A 85 17.29 9.58 -1.44
C ARG A 85 17.94 8.36 -0.75
N LYS A 86 19.23 8.11 -0.96
CA LYS A 86 19.98 7.02 -0.29
C LYS A 86 19.87 7.15 1.24
N LEU A 87 20.12 8.35 1.77
CA LEU A 87 20.02 8.61 3.20
C LEU A 87 18.62 8.32 3.73
N MET A 88 17.57 8.64 2.96
CA MET A 88 16.19 8.35 3.33
C MET A 88 15.91 6.84 3.33
N CYS A 89 16.46 6.08 2.38
CA CYS A 89 16.36 4.62 2.37
C CYS A 89 17.05 4.00 3.59
N MET A 90 18.27 4.44 3.90
CA MET A 90 19.03 3.97 5.07
C MET A 90 18.28 4.25 6.37
N ARG A 91 17.79 5.48 6.55
CA ARG A 91 16.99 5.85 7.71
C ARG A 91 15.75 4.96 7.86
N ALA A 92 15.00 4.77 6.77
CA ALA A 92 13.80 3.95 6.80
C ALA A 92 14.12 2.49 7.15
N ALA A 93 15.10 1.88 6.48
CA ALA A 93 15.49 0.51 6.74
C ALA A 93 16.03 0.31 8.18
N GLY A 94 16.88 1.21 8.66
CA GLY A 94 17.48 1.11 9.99
C GLY A 94 16.46 1.25 11.12
N VAL A 95 15.60 2.27 11.07
CA VAL A 95 14.56 2.46 12.11
C VAL A 95 13.53 1.36 12.04
N MET A 96 13.10 0.95 10.83
CA MET A 96 12.17 -0.17 10.67
C MET A 96 12.74 -1.49 11.18
N ALA A 97 14.05 -1.75 11.01
CA ALA A 97 14.73 -2.92 11.57
C ALA A 97 14.55 -2.98 13.10
N ILE A 98 14.85 -1.89 13.78
CA ILE A 98 14.75 -1.79 15.24
C ILE A 98 13.29 -1.87 15.69
N THR A 99 12.40 -1.08 15.10
CA THR A 99 11.02 -1.00 15.56
C THR A 99 10.25 -2.30 15.35
N ILE A 100 10.44 -2.98 14.19
CA ILE A 100 9.78 -4.24 13.91
C ILE A 100 10.34 -5.35 14.82
N PHE A 101 11.65 -5.39 15.02
CA PHE A 101 12.26 -6.34 15.97
C PHE A 101 11.70 -6.15 17.39
N CYS A 102 11.60 -4.89 17.84
CA CYS A 102 11.03 -4.56 19.14
C CYS A 102 9.54 -4.90 19.26
N VAL A 103 8.77 -4.87 18.16
CA VAL A 103 7.37 -5.37 18.18
C VAL A 103 7.36 -6.85 18.57
N GLY A 104 8.30 -7.67 18.07
CA GLY A 104 8.43 -9.08 18.48
C GLY A 104 8.69 -9.27 19.99
N LEU A 105 9.32 -8.29 20.65
CA LEU A 105 9.56 -8.27 22.09
C LEU A 105 8.40 -7.69 22.91
N ALA A 106 7.35 -7.18 22.26
CA ALA A 106 6.27 -6.48 22.97
C ALA A 106 5.58 -7.38 23.99
N GLN A 107 5.29 -6.79 25.15
CA GLN A 107 4.58 -7.43 26.28
C GLN A 107 3.21 -6.77 26.53
N SER A 108 2.91 -5.68 25.85
CA SER A 108 1.62 -5.00 25.97
C SER A 108 1.15 -4.46 24.63
N VAL A 109 -0.16 -4.28 24.48
CA VAL A 109 -0.78 -3.71 23.29
C VAL A 109 -0.27 -2.29 23.02
N TRP A 110 -0.13 -1.49 24.06
CA TRP A 110 0.30 -0.09 23.93
C TRP A 110 1.75 0.01 23.45
N MET A 111 2.61 -0.96 23.81
CA MET A 111 3.97 -1.06 23.25
C MET A 111 3.91 -1.34 21.76
N ILE A 112 3.03 -2.24 21.30
CA ILE A 112 2.82 -2.48 19.86
C ILE A 112 2.34 -1.20 19.17
N VAL A 113 1.32 -0.53 19.69
CA VAL A 113 0.78 0.71 19.10
C VAL A 113 1.84 1.80 19.00
N GLY A 114 2.62 2.01 20.06
CA GLY A 114 3.72 3.00 20.08
C GLY A 114 4.84 2.67 19.09
N LEU A 115 5.26 1.41 19.01
CA LEU A 115 6.28 0.97 18.03
C LEU A 115 5.76 1.05 16.60
N ARG A 116 4.50 0.75 16.37
CA ARG A 116 3.83 0.90 15.07
C ARG A 116 3.72 2.36 14.64
N PHE A 117 3.42 3.26 15.58
CA PHE A 117 3.46 4.70 15.35
C PHE A 117 4.87 5.15 14.94
N LEU A 118 5.89 4.73 15.68
CA LEU A 118 7.29 5.04 15.37
C LEU A 118 7.69 4.46 14.01
N GLN A 119 7.31 3.23 13.70
CA GLN A 119 7.56 2.59 12.41
C GLN A 119 6.97 3.41 11.25
N GLY A 120 5.73 3.89 11.40
CA GLY A 120 5.07 4.72 10.39
C GLY A 120 5.80 6.04 10.16
N ALA A 121 6.22 6.70 11.24
CA ALA A 121 6.95 7.97 11.19
C ALA A 121 8.27 7.87 10.38
N PHE A 122 8.89 6.71 10.35
CA PHE A 122 10.15 6.48 9.64
C PHE A 122 10.02 5.60 8.39
N SER A 123 8.82 5.30 7.95
CA SER A 123 8.56 4.51 6.73
C SER A 123 8.98 5.24 5.44
N GLY A 124 8.82 4.58 4.29
CA GLY A 124 9.00 5.19 2.98
C GLY A 124 10.21 4.68 2.20
N TYR A 125 10.75 3.50 2.52
CA TYR A 125 11.87 2.91 1.79
C TYR A 125 11.59 2.75 0.30
N ILE A 126 10.49 2.09 -0.08
CA ILE A 126 10.15 1.76 -1.48
C ILE A 126 10.04 3.03 -2.33
N ASN A 127 9.36 4.07 -1.84
CA ASN A 127 9.19 5.32 -2.57
C ASN A 127 10.52 6.04 -2.80
N ASN A 128 11.39 6.06 -1.79
CA ASN A 128 12.72 6.66 -1.92
C ASN A 128 13.66 5.83 -2.80
N ALA A 129 13.59 4.50 -2.74
CA ALA A 129 14.35 3.61 -3.61
C ALA A 129 13.96 3.80 -5.10
N THR A 130 12.65 3.90 -5.38
CA THR A 130 12.14 4.17 -6.72
C THR A 130 12.59 5.56 -7.22
N ALA A 131 12.50 6.59 -6.36
CA ALA A 131 12.94 7.94 -6.70
C ALA A 131 14.46 8.04 -6.91
N LEU A 132 15.26 7.30 -6.13
CA LEU A 132 16.70 7.20 -6.32
C LEU A 132 17.01 6.59 -7.68
N MET A 133 16.36 5.48 -8.02
CA MET A 133 16.57 4.82 -9.32
C MET A 133 16.11 5.67 -10.49
N ALA A 134 15.04 6.46 -10.33
CA ALA A 134 14.63 7.42 -11.38
C ALA A 134 15.70 8.46 -11.68
N GLY A 135 16.51 8.85 -10.67
CA GLY A 135 17.61 9.80 -10.84
C GLY A 135 18.93 9.20 -11.33
N GLU A 136 19.18 7.93 -11.01
CA GLU A 136 20.47 7.25 -11.32
C GLU A 136 20.42 6.43 -12.62
N THR A 137 19.25 6.21 -13.21
CA THR A 137 19.09 5.35 -14.38
C THR A 137 19.17 6.14 -15.68
N PRO A 138 19.94 5.67 -16.69
CA PRO A 138 19.95 6.26 -18.04
C PRO A 138 18.56 6.32 -18.65
N ARG A 139 18.24 7.40 -19.38
CA ARG A 139 16.92 7.57 -20.02
C ARG A 139 16.51 6.38 -20.88
N SER A 140 17.47 5.77 -21.58
CA SER A 140 17.25 4.58 -22.42
C SER A 140 16.77 3.34 -21.65
N HIS A 141 17.03 3.25 -20.34
CA HIS A 141 16.66 2.11 -19.48
C HIS A 141 15.59 2.46 -18.43
N SER A 142 15.19 3.74 -18.36
CA SER A 142 14.30 4.24 -17.30
C SER A 142 12.96 3.49 -17.23
N GLY A 143 12.32 3.22 -18.38
CA GLY A 143 11.05 2.50 -18.42
C GLY A 143 11.15 1.08 -17.83
N TRP A 144 12.19 0.34 -18.22
CA TRP A 144 12.44 -1.01 -17.69
C TRP A 144 12.72 -0.99 -16.19
N VAL A 145 13.60 -0.10 -15.73
CA VAL A 145 13.98 0.01 -14.32
C VAL A 145 12.77 0.38 -13.46
N MET A 146 11.96 1.36 -13.87
CA MET A 146 10.76 1.77 -13.12
C MET A 146 9.74 0.63 -13.04
N SER A 147 9.53 -0.09 -14.14
CA SER A 147 8.66 -1.27 -14.15
C SER A 147 9.18 -2.36 -13.23
N ALA A 148 10.49 -2.67 -13.28
CA ALA A 148 11.11 -3.64 -12.39
C ALA A 148 11.02 -3.23 -10.91
N MET A 149 11.25 -1.96 -10.58
CA MET A 149 11.09 -1.46 -9.21
C MET A 149 9.66 -1.63 -8.68
N ALA A 150 8.64 -1.40 -9.53
CA ALA A 150 7.25 -1.62 -9.16
C ALA A 150 6.97 -3.11 -8.85
N THR A 151 7.56 -4.05 -9.62
CA THR A 151 7.37 -5.49 -9.37
C THR A 151 7.99 -5.96 -8.05
N ALA A 152 9.05 -5.33 -7.56
CA ALA A 152 9.69 -5.70 -6.29
C ALA A 152 8.73 -5.60 -5.10
N GLY A 153 8.03 -4.47 -4.97
CA GLY A 153 7.06 -4.27 -3.89
C GLY A 153 5.86 -5.22 -3.98
N VAL A 154 5.34 -5.43 -5.19
CA VAL A 154 4.20 -6.35 -5.43
C VAL A 154 4.58 -7.79 -5.10
N ALA A 155 5.72 -8.26 -5.57
CA ALA A 155 6.21 -9.61 -5.28
C ALA A 155 6.45 -9.83 -3.78
N GLY A 156 7.05 -8.84 -3.10
CA GLY A 156 7.22 -8.88 -1.65
C GLY A 156 5.90 -8.96 -0.91
N ASN A 157 4.92 -8.12 -1.27
CA ASN A 157 3.60 -8.13 -0.65
C ASN A 157 2.82 -9.44 -0.88
N LEU A 158 3.09 -10.15 -1.97
CA LEU A 158 2.48 -11.45 -2.25
C LEU A 158 3.10 -12.57 -1.41
N VAL A 159 4.43 -12.62 -1.36
CA VAL A 159 5.18 -13.69 -0.68
C VAL A 159 5.11 -13.55 0.84
N GLY A 160 5.07 -12.31 1.35
CA GLY A 160 5.11 -12.02 2.77
C GLY A 160 4.07 -12.75 3.62
N PRO A 161 2.75 -12.66 3.34
CA PRO A 161 1.74 -13.31 4.18
C PRO A 161 1.87 -14.84 4.19
N LEU A 162 2.33 -15.46 3.09
CA LEU A 162 2.58 -16.89 3.02
C LEU A 162 3.73 -17.29 3.94
N LEU A 163 4.87 -16.59 3.85
CA LEU A 163 6.00 -16.82 4.74
C LEU A 163 5.62 -16.56 6.20
N GLY A 164 4.91 -15.46 6.46
CA GLY A 164 4.42 -15.13 7.80
C GLY A 164 3.49 -16.18 8.37
N GLY A 165 2.61 -16.76 7.54
CA GLY A 165 1.71 -17.83 7.92
C GLY A 165 2.44 -19.11 8.31
N VAL A 166 3.43 -19.55 7.49
CA VAL A 166 4.28 -20.70 7.78
C VAL A 166 5.09 -20.49 9.06
N LEU A 167 5.77 -19.35 9.17
CA LEU A 167 6.61 -19.02 10.33
C LEU A 167 5.79 -18.89 11.62
N SER A 168 4.65 -18.18 11.56
CA SER A 168 3.77 -18.02 12.73
C SER A 168 3.16 -19.36 13.16
N GLY A 169 2.80 -20.22 12.19
CA GLY A 169 2.21 -21.51 12.47
C GLY A 169 3.19 -22.53 13.03
N ALA A 170 4.49 -22.44 12.67
CA ALA A 170 5.52 -23.36 13.13
C ALA A 170 6.23 -22.90 14.41
N PHE A 171 6.44 -21.57 14.56
CA PHE A 171 7.33 -21.01 15.59
C PHE A 171 6.67 -19.93 16.46
N GLY A 172 5.39 -19.62 16.24
CA GLY A 172 4.64 -18.60 16.97
C GLY A 172 4.69 -17.20 16.34
N TYR A 173 3.76 -16.33 16.77
CA TYR A 173 3.50 -15.04 16.12
C TYR A 173 4.62 -13.99 16.30
N ARG A 174 5.58 -14.21 17.18
CA ARG A 174 6.72 -13.30 17.40
C ARG A 174 7.83 -13.45 16.36
N ILE A 175 8.00 -14.66 15.82
CA ILE A 175 9.12 -15.01 14.91
C ILE A 175 9.10 -14.20 13.60
N PRO A 176 7.96 -13.97 12.92
CA PRO A 176 7.94 -13.11 11.74
C PRO A 176 8.50 -11.71 11.99
N PHE A 177 8.28 -11.13 13.19
CA PHE A 177 8.80 -9.81 13.51
C PHE A 177 10.31 -9.80 13.68
N PHE A 178 10.88 -10.83 14.32
CA PHE A 178 12.34 -10.96 14.47
C PHE A 178 13.03 -11.17 13.11
N ILE A 179 12.47 -12.04 12.28
CA ILE A 179 13.01 -12.29 10.92
C ILE A 179 12.91 -11.01 10.09
N THR A 180 11.76 -10.32 10.10
CA THR A 180 11.59 -9.06 9.37
C THR A 180 12.57 -8.01 9.86
N GLY A 181 12.74 -7.86 11.18
CA GLY A 181 13.72 -6.93 11.75
C GLY A 181 15.15 -7.22 11.26
N GLY A 182 15.55 -8.50 11.27
CA GLY A 182 16.84 -8.96 10.74
C GLY A 182 17.01 -8.68 9.25
N LEU A 183 15.99 -8.98 8.43
CA LEU A 183 16.01 -8.69 6.99
C LEU A 183 16.09 -7.19 6.71
N MET A 184 15.38 -6.36 7.48
CA MET A 184 15.45 -4.90 7.35
C MET A 184 16.81 -4.36 7.78
N PHE A 185 17.47 -4.98 8.77
CA PHE A 185 18.84 -4.65 9.14
C PHE A 185 19.83 -5.00 8.03
N LEU A 186 19.71 -6.18 7.42
CA LEU A 186 20.51 -6.55 6.25
C LEU A 186 20.26 -5.60 5.07
N ASN A 187 19.02 -5.17 4.87
CA ASN A 187 18.68 -4.17 3.87
C ASN A 187 19.33 -2.80 4.18
N PHE A 188 19.36 -2.38 5.43
CA PHE A 188 20.09 -1.17 5.86
C PHE A 188 21.58 -1.26 5.53
N VAL A 189 22.23 -2.36 5.89
CA VAL A 189 23.66 -2.59 5.60
C VAL A 189 23.91 -2.63 4.09
N GLY A 190 23.11 -3.39 3.34
CA GLY A 190 23.20 -3.49 1.89
C GLY A 190 23.03 -2.13 1.21
N THR A 191 22.03 -1.36 1.59
CA THR A 191 21.81 0.00 1.08
C THR A 191 22.98 0.92 1.40
N SER A 192 23.51 0.84 2.61
CA SER A 192 24.66 1.67 3.04
C SER A 192 25.92 1.40 2.21
N LEU A 193 26.27 0.12 2.03
CA LEU A 193 27.53 -0.30 1.43
C LEU A 193 27.48 -0.41 -0.11
N LEU A 194 26.35 -0.80 -0.67
CA LEU A 194 26.24 -1.16 -2.08
C LEU A 194 25.60 -0.09 -2.94
N ALA A 195 24.65 0.67 -2.42
CA ALA A 195 24.00 1.72 -3.18
C ALA A 195 24.91 2.95 -3.33
N LYS A 196 24.90 3.52 -4.53
CA LYS A 196 25.56 4.81 -4.81
C LYS A 196 24.50 5.81 -5.25
N GLU A 197 24.65 7.06 -4.85
CA GLU A 197 23.80 8.18 -5.29
C GLU A 197 24.69 9.36 -5.66
N HIS A 198 24.47 9.89 -6.87
CA HIS A 198 25.14 11.11 -7.36
C HIS A 198 24.22 12.31 -7.12
N PHE A 199 24.02 12.63 -5.85
CA PHE A 199 23.04 13.60 -5.42
C PHE A 199 23.40 15.03 -5.86
N LYS A 200 22.44 15.68 -6.54
CA LYS A 200 22.47 17.12 -6.82
C LYS A 200 21.26 17.76 -6.14
N PRO A 201 21.45 18.73 -5.21
CA PRO A 201 20.34 19.39 -4.54
C PRO A 201 19.38 20.04 -5.54
N ILE A 202 18.10 19.75 -5.42
CA ILE A 202 17.07 20.35 -6.27
C ILE A 202 16.81 21.77 -5.76
N LYS A 203 17.04 22.78 -6.61
CA LYS A 203 16.64 24.18 -6.33
C LYS A 203 15.11 24.23 -6.27
N LYS A 204 14.57 24.78 -5.21
CA LYS A 204 13.12 25.01 -5.09
C LYS A 204 12.67 25.98 -6.19
N GLU A 205 12.08 25.48 -7.25
CA GLU A 205 11.22 26.31 -8.09
C GLU A 205 10.02 26.77 -7.29
N LYS A 206 9.55 27.99 -7.55
CA LYS A 206 8.36 28.58 -6.90
C LYS A 206 7.13 27.77 -7.36
N MET A 207 6.78 26.76 -6.60
CA MET A 207 5.60 25.95 -6.91
C MET A 207 4.34 26.79 -6.75
N LYS A 208 3.46 26.78 -7.75
CA LYS A 208 2.15 27.46 -7.68
C LYS A 208 1.35 26.94 -6.47
N PRO A 209 0.64 27.78 -5.71
CA PRO A 209 -0.20 27.35 -4.60
C PRO A 209 -1.32 26.42 -5.10
N LEU A 210 -1.73 25.43 -4.27
CA LEU A 210 -2.78 24.46 -4.64
C LEU A 210 -4.05 25.14 -5.14
N ARG A 211 -4.47 26.24 -4.51
CA ARG A 211 -5.65 27.01 -4.89
C ARG A 211 -5.59 27.48 -6.35
N GLN A 212 -4.42 27.95 -6.79
CA GLN A 212 -4.22 28.41 -8.16
C GLN A 212 -4.25 27.24 -9.14
N ILE A 213 -3.65 26.09 -8.78
CA ILE A 213 -3.71 24.85 -9.59
C ILE A 213 -5.16 24.44 -9.80
N PHE A 214 -5.98 24.40 -8.72
CA PHE A 214 -7.39 24.02 -8.82
C PHE A 214 -8.23 24.99 -9.66
N GLN A 215 -7.86 26.28 -9.73
CA GLN A 215 -8.52 27.27 -10.58
C GLN A 215 -8.15 27.12 -12.05
N GLU A 216 -6.96 26.59 -12.36
CA GLU A 216 -6.46 26.35 -13.71
C GLU A 216 -6.91 24.97 -14.29
N LEU A 217 -7.52 24.10 -13.45
CA LEU A 217 -7.99 22.77 -13.90
C LEU A 217 -9.28 22.90 -14.69
N ASP A 218 -9.35 22.23 -15.84
CA ASP A 218 -10.57 22.12 -16.64
C ASP A 218 -11.70 21.42 -15.88
N ASN A 219 -11.36 20.45 -15.02
CA ASN A 219 -12.29 19.58 -14.33
C ASN A 219 -11.94 19.33 -12.85
N PRO A 220 -11.99 20.34 -11.97
CA PRO A 220 -11.65 20.15 -10.56
C PRO A 220 -12.56 19.15 -9.83
N GLY A 221 -13.84 19.04 -10.24
CA GLY A 221 -14.77 18.06 -9.67
C GLY A 221 -14.37 16.60 -9.92
N VAL A 222 -13.82 16.29 -11.09
CA VAL A 222 -13.30 14.93 -11.38
C VAL A 222 -12.09 14.62 -10.51
N ILE A 223 -11.18 15.57 -10.36
CA ILE A 223 -9.98 15.39 -9.53
C ILE A 223 -10.35 15.14 -8.06
N ILE A 224 -11.28 15.93 -7.52
CA ILE A 224 -11.80 15.73 -6.16
C ILE A 224 -12.47 14.37 -6.03
N ALA A 225 -13.29 13.95 -7.00
CA ALA A 225 -13.92 12.65 -7.00
C ALA A 225 -12.89 11.51 -7.02
N MET A 226 -11.77 11.66 -7.76
CA MET A 226 -10.67 10.69 -7.76
C MET A 226 -9.97 10.59 -6.39
N PHE A 227 -9.78 11.71 -5.69
CA PHE A 227 -9.23 11.68 -4.33
C PHE A 227 -10.15 10.91 -3.37
N PHE A 228 -11.44 11.18 -3.39
CA PHE A 228 -12.41 10.43 -2.58
C PHE A 228 -12.47 8.95 -2.97
N THR A 229 -12.42 8.64 -4.26
CA THR A 229 -12.37 7.25 -4.74
C THR A 229 -11.11 6.54 -4.24
N THR A 230 -9.95 7.19 -4.30
CA THR A 230 -8.72 6.65 -3.72
C THR A 230 -8.89 6.36 -2.23
N MET A 231 -9.44 7.29 -1.47
CA MET A 231 -9.70 7.12 -0.03
C MET A 231 -10.61 5.92 0.22
N VAL A 232 -11.72 5.77 -0.52
CA VAL A 232 -12.67 4.67 -0.37
C VAL A 232 -12.05 3.32 -0.76
N VAL A 233 -11.31 3.24 -1.87
CA VAL A 233 -10.65 2.01 -2.33
C VAL A 233 -9.59 1.54 -1.33
N ILE A 234 -8.78 2.45 -0.81
CA ILE A 234 -7.79 2.11 0.23
C ILE A 234 -8.49 1.73 1.54
N SER A 235 -9.53 2.48 1.93
CA SER A 235 -10.33 2.16 3.11
C SER A 235 -10.94 0.76 3.03
N SER A 236 -11.45 0.36 1.87
CA SER A 236 -12.03 -0.97 1.66
C SER A 236 -11.02 -2.10 1.91
N SER A 237 -9.78 -1.94 1.48
CA SER A 237 -8.72 -2.92 1.73
C SER A 237 -8.27 -2.91 3.20
N MET A 238 -8.16 -1.72 3.78
CA MET A 238 -7.68 -1.55 5.16
C MET A 238 -8.74 -1.86 6.23
N SER A 239 -10.03 -1.89 5.89
CA SER A 239 -11.09 -2.35 6.82
C SER A 239 -10.99 -3.85 7.11
N ILE A 240 -10.47 -4.63 6.18
CA ILE A 240 -10.36 -6.08 6.29
C ILE A 240 -9.01 -6.50 6.91
N THR A 241 -7.95 -5.79 6.58
CA THR A 241 -6.57 -6.19 6.93
C THR A 241 -6.36 -6.44 8.43
N PRO A 242 -6.83 -5.59 9.37
CA PRO A 242 -6.64 -5.81 10.80
C PRO A 242 -7.41 -7.01 11.36
N ILE A 243 -8.50 -7.40 10.70
CA ILE A 243 -9.44 -8.40 11.23
C ILE A 243 -9.34 -9.76 10.54
N ILE A 244 -8.64 -9.84 9.40
CA ILE A 244 -8.69 -11.03 8.53
C ILE A 244 -8.25 -12.31 9.25
N SER A 245 -7.18 -12.25 10.04
CA SER A 245 -6.67 -13.42 10.75
C SER A 245 -7.60 -13.85 11.90
N LEU A 246 -8.23 -12.88 12.57
CA LEU A 246 -9.23 -13.15 13.60
C LEU A 246 -10.50 -13.76 13.00
N TYR A 247 -10.89 -13.30 11.81
CA TYR A 247 -12.02 -13.88 11.09
C TYR A 247 -11.73 -15.31 10.65
N VAL A 248 -10.55 -15.56 10.07
CA VAL A 248 -10.10 -16.92 9.71
C VAL A 248 -10.08 -17.82 10.95
N LYS A 249 -9.55 -17.33 12.09
CA LYS A 249 -9.58 -18.04 13.36
C LYS A 249 -11.00 -18.41 13.77
N SER A 250 -11.94 -17.51 13.62
CA SER A 250 -13.37 -17.76 13.90
C SER A 250 -13.98 -18.80 12.96
N LEU A 251 -13.71 -18.70 11.64
CA LEU A 251 -14.21 -19.65 10.63
C LEU A 251 -13.65 -21.07 10.83
N MET A 252 -12.43 -21.18 11.34
CA MET A 252 -11.78 -22.47 11.65
C MET A 252 -12.11 -23.00 13.05
N HIS A 253 -12.95 -22.30 13.82
CA HIS A 253 -13.29 -22.68 15.21
C HIS A 253 -12.05 -22.90 16.09
N ASN A 254 -10.98 -22.15 15.80
CA ASN A 254 -9.65 -22.26 16.44
C ASN A 254 -9.00 -23.67 16.28
N GLN A 255 -9.34 -24.41 15.23
CA GLN A 255 -8.78 -25.73 14.93
C GLN A 255 -7.77 -25.66 13.79
N GLY A 256 -6.78 -26.55 13.82
CA GLY A 256 -5.75 -26.65 12.80
C GLY A 256 -4.77 -25.46 12.79
N ASN A 257 -4.01 -25.31 11.70
CA ASN A 257 -3.02 -24.23 11.57
C ASN A 257 -3.67 -22.94 11.08
N VAL A 258 -4.29 -22.20 12.01
CA VAL A 258 -4.96 -20.89 11.75
C VAL A 258 -4.01 -19.91 11.09
N ALA A 259 -2.74 -19.83 11.52
CA ALA A 259 -1.77 -18.90 10.99
C ALA A 259 -1.48 -19.14 9.50
N LEU A 260 -1.26 -20.39 9.12
CA LEU A 260 -1.02 -20.75 7.72
C LEU A 260 -2.22 -20.39 6.84
N VAL A 261 -3.44 -20.78 7.26
CA VAL A 261 -4.66 -20.47 6.49
C VAL A 261 -4.90 -18.96 6.42
N ALA A 262 -4.70 -18.22 7.50
CA ALA A 262 -4.79 -16.75 7.49
C ALA A 262 -3.77 -16.12 6.54
N GLY A 263 -2.56 -16.63 6.50
CA GLY A 263 -1.52 -16.20 5.54
C GLY A 263 -1.94 -16.43 4.09
N ILE A 264 -2.48 -17.59 3.77
CA ILE A 264 -3.00 -17.91 2.43
C ILE A 264 -4.15 -16.97 2.06
N VAL A 265 -5.15 -16.84 2.94
CA VAL A 265 -6.31 -15.95 2.72
C VAL A 265 -5.85 -14.48 2.54
N ALA A 266 -4.84 -14.04 3.29
CA ALA A 266 -4.29 -12.68 3.15
C ALA A 266 -3.53 -12.48 1.83
N ALA A 267 -2.87 -13.50 1.30
CA ALA A 267 -2.09 -13.44 0.05
C ALA A 267 -2.96 -13.49 -1.22
N THR A 268 -4.14 -14.12 -1.17
CA THR A 268 -4.96 -14.38 -2.37
C THR A 268 -5.32 -13.13 -3.18
N PRO A 269 -5.62 -11.94 -2.61
CA PRO A 269 -5.87 -10.76 -3.43
C PRO A 269 -4.63 -10.31 -4.23
N GLY A 270 -3.44 -10.47 -3.64
CA GLY A 270 -2.17 -10.16 -4.33
C GLY A 270 -1.95 -11.05 -5.56
N LEU A 271 -2.26 -12.35 -5.45
CA LEU A 271 -2.23 -13.29 -6.59
C LEU A 271 -3.20 -12.85 -7.70
N GLY A 272 -4.45 -12.55 -7.35
CA GLY A 272 -5.43 -12.04 -8.30
C GLY A 272 -4.95 -10.78 -9.02
N THR A 273 -4.45 -9.81 -8.26
CA THR A 273 -3.91 -8.56 -8.81
C THR A 273 -2.75 -8.82 -9.79
N LEU A 274 -1.82 -9.68 -9.44
CA LEU A 274 -0.67 -10.00 -10.29
C LEU A 274 -1.09 -10.62 -11.63
N ILE A 275 -2.04 -11.56 -11.60
CA ILE A 275 -2.54 -12.25 -12.79
C ILE A 275 -3.31 -11.29 -13.71
N ALA A 276 -4.09 -10.37 -13.15
CA ALA A 276 -4.93 -9.46 -13.91
C ALA A 276 -4.17 -8.21 -14.43
N ALA A 277 -3.11 -7.78 -13.76
CA ALA A 277 -2.47 -6.48 -13.98
C ALA A 277 -2.14 -6.18 -15.47
N SER A 278 -1.52 -7.12 -16.17
CA SER A 278 -1.16 -6.95 -17.59
C SER A 278 -2.40 -6.81 -18.49
N LYS A 279 -3.40 -7.68 -18.29
CA LYS A 279 -4.63 -7.67 -19.09
C LYS A 279 -5.46 -6.40 -18.84
N VAL A 280 -5.51 -5.96 -17.60
CA VAL A 280 -6.21 -4.73 -17.21
C VAL A 280 -5.57 -3.50 -17.85
N GLY A 281 -4.24 -3.41 -17.89
CA GLY A 281 -3.53 -2.33 -18.58
C GLY A 281 -3.95 -2.22 -20.05
N HIS A 282 -3.86 -3.31 -20.81
CA HIS A 282 -4.30 -3.34 -22.20
C HIS A 282 -5.79 -3.02 -22.41
N THR A 283 -6.64 -3.46 -21.48
CA THR A 283 -8.08 -3.15 -21.51
C THR A 283 -8.30 -1.66 -21.28
N MET A 284 -7.56 -1.06 -20.36
CA MET A 284 -7.66 0.37 -20.05
C MET A 284 -7.24 1.24 -21.24
N ASP A 285 -6.22 0.81 -21.99
CA ASP A 285 -5.80 1.49 -23.22
C ASP A 285 -6.86 1.44 -24.33
N ARG A 286 -7.67 0.36 -24.37
CA ARG A 286 -8.72 0.17 -25.40
C ARG A 286 -10.04 0.86 -25.08
N ILE A 287 -10.54 0.73 -23.85
CA ILE A 287 -11.89 1.21 -23.48
C ILE A 287 -11.86 2.46 -22.58
N GLY A 288 -10.67 2.91 -22.22
CA GLY A 288 -10.45 4.09 -21.39
C GLY A 288 -10.52 3.85 -19.87
N PRO A 289 -9.78 4.65 -19.09
CA PRO A 289 -9.65 4.46 -17.65
C PRO A 289 -10.95 4.70 -16.87
N LYS A 290 -11.80 5.62 -17.33
CA LYS A 290 -13.09 5.95 -16.68
C LYS A 290 -14.07 4.77 -16.72
N VAL A 291 -14.08 4.02 -17.83
CA VAL A 291 -14.91 2.80 -17.98
C VAL A 291 -14.37 1.68 -17.10
N VAL A 292 -13.04 1.46 -17.15
CA VAL A 292 -12.37 0.44 -16.33
C VAL A 292 -12.57 0.70 -14.83
N LEU A 293 -12.50 1.95 -14.40
CA LEU A 293 -12.75 2.33 -13.01
C LEU A 293 -14.19 1.98 -12.58
N ARG A 294 -15.19 2.35 -13.37
CA ARG A 294 -16.61 2.06 -13.08
C ARG A 294 -16.90 0.56 -13.02
N THR A 295 -16.42 -0.18 -14.00
CA THR A 295 -16.59 -1.65 -14.03
C THR A 295 -15.85 -2.32 -12.88
N GLY A 296 -14.65 -1.87 -12.56
CA GLY A 296 -13.87 -2.36 -11.42
C GLY A 296 -14.56 -2.14 -10.07
N LEU A 297 -15.12 -0.95 -9.84
CA LEU A 297 -15.92 -0.65 -8.63
C LEU A 297 -17.18 -1.50 -8.54
N MET A 298 -17.89 -1.71 -9.66
CA MET A 298 -19.07 -2.56 -9.72
C MET A 298 -18.74 -4.01 -9.38
N VAL A 299 -17.70 -4.56 -10.02
CA VAL A 299 -17.25 -5.93 -9.77
C VAL A 299 -16.79 -6.10 -8.33
N ALA A 300 -16.01 -5.14 -7.80
CA ALA A 300 -15.60 -5.18 -6.40
C ALA A 300 -16.81 -5.21 -5.45
N PHE A 301 -17.80 -4.32 -5.65
CA PHE A 301 -19.04 -4.33 -4.87
C PHE A 301 -19.74 -5.68 -4.90
N VAL A 302 -19.97 -6.24 -6.09
CA VAL A 302 -20.64 -7.54 -6.25
C VAL A 302 -19.91 -8.66 -5.53
N LEU A 303 -18.56 -8.66 -5.55
CA LEU A 303 -17.75 -9.66 -4.88
C LEU A 303 -17.77 -9.56 -3.34
N PHE A 304 -18.09 -8.38 -2.77
CA PHE A 304 -18.29 -8.25 -1.33
C PHE A 304 -19.56 -8.95 -0.83
N ILE A 305 -20.59 -9.11 -1.68
CA ILE A 305 -21.85 -9.75 -1.30
C ILE A 305 -21.63 -11.20 -0.83
N PRO A 306 -21.04 -12.12 -1.64
CA PRO A 306 -20.81 -13.49 -1.20
C PRO A 306 -19.81 -13.59 -0.05
N MET A 307 -18.87 -12.64 0.08
CA MET A 307 -17.95 -12.60 1.22
C MET A 307 -18.67 -12.37 2.56
N THR A 308 -19.80 -11.65 2.54
CA THR A 308 -20.65 -11.44 3.73
C THR A 308 -21.29 -12.74 4.22
N PHE A 309 -21.57 -13.69 3.33
CA PHE A 309 -22.22 -14.96 3.66
C PHE A 309 -21.25 -16.15 3.72
N THR A 310 -19.96 -15.88 3.83
CA THR A 310 -18.92 -16.92 3.84
C THR A 310 -18.84 -17.61 5.20
N HIS A 311 -18.89 -18.94 5.20
CA HIS A 311 -18.76 -19.78 6.41
C HIS A 311 -17.47 -20.63 6.41
N LEU A 312 -16.69 -20.62 5.34
CA LEU A 312 -15.46 -21.39 5.20
C LEU A 312 -14.29 -20.50 4.83
N ALA A 313 -13.13 -20.70 5.46
CA ALA A 313 -11.92 -19.93 5.16
C ALA A 313 -11.47 -20.04 3.70
N TRP A 314 -11.62 -21.23 3.08
CA TRP A 314 -11.28 -21.45 1.67
C TRP A 314 -12.24 -20.73 0.70
N SER A 315 -13.53 -20.66 1.03
CA SER A 315 -14.48 -19.85 0.27
C SER A 315 -14.12 -18.38 0.35
N LEU A 316 -13.73 -17.90 1.53
CA LEU A 316 -13.23 -16.52 1.71
C LEU A 316 -11.97 -16.27 0.87
N ALA A 317 -11.02 -17.21 0.85
CA ALA A 317 -9.82 -17.13 0.02
C ALA A 317 -10.16 -16.99 -1.47
N PHE A 318 -11.12 -17.79 -1.97
CA PHE A 318 -11.58 -17.75 -3.36
C PHE A 318 -12.18 -16.39 -3.72
N TRP A 319 -13.12 -15.87 -2.92
CA TRP A 319 -13.74 -14.57 -3.19
C TRP A 319 -12.72 -13.41 -3.08
N ARG A 320 -11.77 -13.50 -2.15
CA ARG A 320 -10.67 -12.53 -2.02
C ARG A 320 -9.72 -12.58 -3.23
N PHE A 321 -9.47 -13.76 -3.79
CA PHE A 321 -8.72 -13.88 -5.03
C PHE A 321 -9.41 -13.15 -6.19
N LEU A 322 -10.73 -13.38 -6.37
CA LEU A 322 -11.52 -12.67 -7.38
C LEU A 322 -11.53 -11.15 -7.14
N LEU A 323 -11.64 -10.73 -5.88
CA LEU A 323 -11.52 -9.30 -5.51
C LEU A 323 -10.15 -8.72 -5.91
N GLY A 324 -9.09 -9.51 -5.81
CA GLY A 324 -7.77 -9.13 -6.28
C GLY A 324 -7.71 -8.85 -7.78
N LEU A 325 -8.43 -9.65 -8.61
CA LEU A 325 -8.56 -9.39 -10.04
C LEU A 325 -9.23 -8.02 -10.31
N ALA A 326 -10.27 -7.68 -9.56
CA ALA A 326 -10.95 -6.39 -9.67
C ALA A 326 -10.05 -5.23 -9.18
N ASN A 327 -9.33 -5.40 -8.06
CA ASN A 327 -8.43 -4.40 -7.49
C ASN A 327 -7.26 -4.04 -8.42
N ALA A 328 -6.84 -4.95 -9.30
CA ALA A 328 -5.84 -4.67 -10.32
C ALA A 328 -6.21 -3.49 -11.22
N ALA A 329 -7.51 -3.22 -11.37
CA ALA A 329 -8.03 -2.14 -12.21
C ALA A 329 -8.13 -0.79 -11.48
N LEU A 330 -8.45 -0.79 -10.18
CA LEU A 330 -8.89 0.40 -9.47
C LEU A 330 -7.79 1.45 -9.33
N ASN A 331 -6.66 1.10 -8.71
CA ASN A 331 -5.58 2.05 -8.49
C ASN A 331 -4.96 2.58 -9.81
N PRO A 332 -4.61 1.75 -10.81
CA PRO A 332 -4.11 2.26 -12.08
C PRO A 332 -5.11 3.15 -12.81
N ALA A 333 -6.41 2.81 -12.79
CA ALA A 333 -7.42 3.63 -13.45
C ALA A 333 -7.56 5.02 -12.80
N ILE A 334 -7.55 5.10 -11.46
CA ILE A 334 -7.55 6.38 -10.74
C ILE A 334 -6.32 7.21 -11.11
N GLN A 335 -5.13 6.60 -11.08
CA GLN A 335 -3.87 7.28 -11.42
C GLN A 335 -3.89 7.81 -12.85
N THR A 336 -4.37 7.00 -13.80
CA THR A 336 -4.47 7.41 -15.22
C THR A 336 -5.48 8.56 -15.41
N VAL A 337 -6.65 8.53 -14.75
CA VAL A 337 -7.60 9.65 -14.80
C VAL A 337 -6.95 10.92 -14.26
N LEU A 338 -6.26 10.85 -13.11
CA LEU A 338 -5.53 12.00 -12.55
C LEU A 338 -4.46 12.52 -13.50
N THR A 339 -3.76 11.64 -14.22
CA THR A 339 -2.71 12.05 -15.17
C THR A 339 -3.29 12.72 -16.42
N LEU A 340 -4.44 12.27 -16.90
CA LEU A 340 -5.06 12.82 -18.11
C LEU A 340 -5.73 14.18 -17.88
N ASP A 341 -6.28 14.41 -16.69
CA ASP A 341 -7.08 15.61 -16.38
C ASP A 341 -6.25 16.70 -15.62
N VAL A 342 -4.90 16.53 -15.50
CA VAL A 342 -4.01 17.46 -14.77
C VAL A 342 -2.83 17.88 -15.64
N PRO A 343 -2.46 19.18 -15.71
CA PRO A 343 -1.24 19.63 -16.38
C PRO A 343 0.03 19.04 -15.77
N ALA A 344 1.06 18.79 -16.59
CA ALA A 344 2.30 18.13 -16.16
C ALA A 344 3.00 18.86 -15.01
N GLU A 345 2.96 20.19 -14.99
CA GLU A 345 3.55 21.05 -13.95
C GLU A 345 2.87 20.86 -12.56
N ALA A 346 1.63 20.38 -12.55
CA ALA A 346 0.84 20.19 -11.34
C ALA A 346 0.87 18.75 -10.81
N PHE A 347 1.41 17.77 -11.57
CA PHE A 347 1.42 16.35 -11.21
C PHE A 347 1.93 16.12 -9.80
N GLY A 348 3.11 16.60 -9.45
CA GLY A 348 3.73 16.35 -8.15
C GLY A 348 2.84 16.75 -6.98
N ARG A 349 2.14 17.88 -7.09
CA ARG A 349 1.22 18.36 -6.04
C ARG A 349 -0.08 17.58 -5.97
N ILE A 350 -0.71 17.31 -7.09
CA ILE A 350 -1.95 16.54 -7.17
C ILE A 350 -1.73 15.11 -6.64
N PHE A 351 -0.63 14.47 -7.03
CA PHE A 351 -0.28 13.14 -6.53
C PHE A 351 0.08 13.15 -5.03
N SER A 352 0.69 14.22 -4.53
CA SER A 352 0.94 14.39 -3.09
C SER A 352 -0.37 14.50 -2.29
N VAL A 353 -1.35 15.27 -2.81
CA VAL A 353 -2.69 15.34 -2.22
C VAL A 353 -3.37 13.98 -2.26
N ASN A 354 -3.30 13.27 -3.40
CA ASN A 354 -3.85 11.92 -3.52
C ASN A 354 -3.25 10.94 -2.49
N GLN A 355 -1.94 11.03 -2.23
CA GLN A 355 -1.28 10.26 -1.16
C GLN A 355 -1.83 10.58 0.24
N SER A 356 -2.18 11.84 0.49
CA SER A 356 -2.82 12.21 1.77
C SER A 356 -4.19 11.54 1.90
N PHE A 357 -5.00 11.51 0.83
CA PHE A 357 -6.28 10.79 0.81
C PHE A 357 -6.09 9.27 0.96
N GLN A 358 -5.03 8.69 0.40
CA GLN A 358 -4.67 7.28 0.65
C GLN A 358 -4.41 7.02 2.15
N ALA A 359 -3.62 7.88 2.79
CA ALA A 359 -3.30 7.75 4.22
C ALA A 359 -4.56 7.89 5.10
N VAL A 360 -5.41 8.88 4.81
CA VAL A 360 -6.71 9.04 5.49
C VAL A 360 -7.58 7.81 5.29
N GLY A 361 -7.67 7.28 4.05
CA GLY A 361 -8.40 6.05 3.75
C GLY A 361 -7.88 4.85 4.54
N ALA A 362 -6.56 4.72 4.68
CA ALA A 362 -5.95 3.63 5.44
C ALA A 362 -6.28 3.72 6.94
N VAL A 363 -6.24 4.91 7.53
CA VAL A 363 -6.65 5.15 8.93
C VAL A 363 -8.13 4.86 9.11
N MET A 364 -9.00 5.48 8.31
CA MET A 364 -10.45 5.30 8.40
C MET A 364 -10.84 3.83 8.22
N GLY A 365 -10.29 3.16 7.19
CA GLY A 365 -10.57 1.75 6.93
C GLY A 365 -10.23 0.88 8.10
N SER A 366 -9.02 0.97 8.63
CA SER A 366 -8.58 0.14 9.76
C SER A 366 -9.41 0.35 11.02
N LEU A 367 -9.82 1.58 11.32
CA LEU A 367 -10.68 1.88 12.47
C LEU A 367 -12.13 1.45 12.24
N ILE A 368 -12.73 1.79 11.10
CA ILE A 368 -14.12 1.43 10.75
C ILE A 368 -14.29 -0.09 10.75
N GLY A 369 -13.39 -0.83 10.08
CA GLY A 369 -13.43 -2.29 10.05
C GLY A 369 -13.34 -2.90 11.44
N SER A 370 -12.48 -2.36 12.29
CA SER A 370 -12.29 -2.82 13.66
C SER A 370 -13.48 -2.52 14.58
N VAL A 371 -14.09 -1.33 14.46
CA VAL A 371 -15.29 -0.95 15.20
C VAL A 371 -16.47 -1.82 14.79
N ILE A 372 -16.72 -1.98 13.48
CA ILE A 372 -17.84 -2.78 12.97
C ILE A 372 -17.68 -4.25 13.38
N SER A 373 -16.49 -4.83 13.23
CA SER A 373 -16.24 -6.22 13.63
C SER A 373 -16.35 -6.44 15.15
N GLY A 374 -16.00 -5.43 15.93
CA GLY A 374 -16.11 -5.46 17.38
C GLY A 374 -17.55 -5.35 17.88
N LEU A 375 -18.34 -4.43 17.34
CA LEU A 375 -19.72 -4.19 17.75
C LEU A 375 -20.70 -5.23 17.18
N PHE A 376 -20.52 -5.63 15.93
CA PHE A 376 -21.44 -6.56 15.25
C PHE A 376 -20.77 -7.93 15.03
N ASN A 377 -20.21 -8.14 13.84
CA ASN A 377 -19.52 -9.36 13.46
C ASN A 377 -18.57 -9.13 12.25
N TYR A 378 -17.69 -10.09 11.95
CA TYR A 378 -16.77 -9.99 10.82
C TYR A 378 -17.48 -9.89 9.46
N PRO A 379 -18.55 -10.68 9.16
CA PRO A 379 -19.33 -10.53 7.94
C PRO A 379 -19.86 -9.12 7.69
N MET A 380 -20.29 -8.40 8.74
CA MET A 380 -20.81 -7.04 8.61
C MET A 380 -19.78 -6.05 8.06
N VAL A 381 -18.48 -6.29 8.30
CA VAL A 381 -17.42 -5.46 7.73
C VAL A 381 -17.44 -5.55 6.20
N PHE A 382 -17.64 -6.75 5.64
CA PHE A 382 -17.72 -6.92 4.18
C PHE A 382 -18.97 -6.25 3.60
N ALA A 383 -20.11 -6.37 4.27
CA ALA A 383 -21.36 -5.73 3.85
C ALA A 383 -21.22 -4.19 3.82
N VAL A 384 -20.72 -3.59 4.89
CA VAL A 384 -20.53 -2.13 5.00
C VAL A 384 -19.48 -1.66 3.99
N THR A 385 -18.38 -2.39 3.84
CA THR A 385 -17.33 -2.07 2.87
C THR A 385 -17.86 -2.14 1.43
N GLY A 386 -18.66 -3.16 1.10
CA GLY A 386 -19.33 -3.25 -0.19
C GLY A 386 -20.26 -2.05 -0.42
N LEU A 387 -21.06 -1.67 0.58
CA LEU A 387 -21.96 -0.52 0.48
C LEU A 387 -21.19 0.80 0.24
N THR A 388 -20.05 1.01 0.91
CA THR A 388 -19.24 2.21 0.66
C THR A 388 -18.69 2.26 -0.76
N LEU A 389 -18.30 1.11 -1.34
CA LEU A 389 -17.89 1.03 -2.74
C LEU A 389 -19.05 1.32 -3.70
N LEU A 390 -20.27 0.82 -3.41
CA LEU A 390 -21.47 1.11 -4.19
C LEU A 390 -21.79 2.60 -4.17
N ILE A 391 -21.78 3.24 -3.01
CA ILE A 391 -22.01 4.69 -2.87
C ILE A 391 -20.97 5.46 -3.70
N ASN A 392 -19.70 5.10 -3.59
CA ASN A 392 -18.64 5.74 -4.37
C ASN A 392 -18.83 5.53 -5.88
N MET A 393 -19.25 4.34 -6.30
CA MET A 393 -19.57 4.06 -7.70
C MET A 393 -20.70 4.97 -8.22
N VAL A 394 -21.76 5.16 -7.43
CA VAL A 394 -22.87 6.07 -7.79
C VAL A 394 -22.37 7.51 -7.91
N VAL A 395 -21.54 7.98 -6.98
CA VAL A 395 -20.92 9.32 -7.04
C VAL A 395 -20.10 9.47 -8.33
N ILE A 396 -19.27 8.50 -8.66
CA ILE A 396 -18.46 8.51 -9.89
C ILE A 396 -19.34 8.50 -11.14
N LEU A 397 -20.43 7.72 -11.15
CA LEU A 397 -21.38 7.71 -12.26
C LEU A 397 -22.02 9.09 -12.49
N VAL A 398 -22.40 9.78 -11.41
CA VAL A 398 -22.98 11.13 -11.50
C VAL A 398 -21.94 12.13 -11.99
N VAL A 399 -20.75 12.18 -11.36
CA VAL A 399 -19.68 13.13 -11.70
C VAL A 399 -19.18 12.95 -13.14
N LEU A 400 -19.09 11.71 -13.63
CA LEU A 400 -18.62 11.44 -14.99
C LEU A 400 -19.73 11.55 -16.06
N ARG A 401 -21.03 11.45 -15.70
CA ARG A 401 -22.16 11.66 -16.62
C ARG A 401 -22.41 13.13 -16.94
N THR A 402 -22.27 14.01 -15.97
CA THR A 402 -22.55 15.45 -16.12
C THR A 402 -21.66 16.14 -17.15
N ARG A 403 -20.76 15.43 -17.83
CA ARG A 403 -19.78 15.99 -18.77
C ARG A 403 -19.48 15.09 -19.96
N GLN A 404 -20.49 14.55 -20.63
CA GLN A 404 -20.32 14.24 -22.05
C GLN A 404 -20.35 15.57 -22.79
N PRO A 405 -19.32 15.90 -23.62
CA PRO A 405 -19.46 17.03 -24.55
C PRO A 405 -20.71 16.77 -25.38
N GLN A 406 -21.60 17.76 -25.47
CA GLN A 406 -22.55 17.79 -26.53
C GLN A 406 -21.74 17.81 -27.83
N VAL A 407 -21.79 16.69 -28.56
CA VAL A 407 -21.31 16.58 -29.95
C VAL A 407 -22.19 17.44 -30.83
#